data_a033a0e6c6dc9b19f316b506ef564bfc
#
_entry.id   a033a0e6c6dc9b19f316b506ef564bfc
#
_cell.length_a   1.000
_cell.length_b   1.000
_cell.length_c   1.000
_cell.angle_alpha   90.00
_cell.angle_beta   90.00
_cell.angle_gamma   90.00
#
_symmetry.space_group_name_H-M   'P 1'
#
loop_
_entity.id
_entity.type
_entity.pdbx_description
1 polymer ?
#
loop_
_entity_poly.entity_id
_entity_poly.type
_entity_poly.pdbx_seq_one_letter_code
_entity_poly.pdbx_strand_id
1 'polypeptide(L)'
;MDFLREFNRIMVEQSEIALATCVDNIPNVRIVNFYYDTKKKGVVYFSTFRDNLKVEEFPKNNTVAFTTVPSKGNEHVRVTEAVIQKSDLTIYDLKDGFVKKIPDYEMTIEQARNQLALYEIHFKEATITIDFSQYGNITL
;
A
#
# COMPACT_ATOMS: atom_id res chain seq x y z
N MET A 1 10.97 -21.60 -6.78
CA MET A 1 11.16 -20.17 -6.42
C MET A 1 10.52 -19.90 -5.06
N ASP A 2 11.17 -19.10 -4.25
CA ASP A 2 10.63 -18.69 -2.94
C ASP A 2 9.79 -17.42 -3.13
N PHE A 3 8.50 -17.58 -3.28
CA PHE A 3 7.59 -16.45 -3.53
C PHE A 3 7.44 -15.53 -2.32
N LEU A 4 7.58 -16.02 -1.10
CA LEU A 4 7.55 -15.15 0.08
C LEU A 4 8.76 -14.22 0.07
N ARG A 5 9.92 -14.72 -0.28
CA ARG A 5 11.14 -13.90 -0.41
C ARG A 5 10.96 -12.84 -1.50
N GLU A 6 10.40 -13.22 -2.64
CA GLU A 6 10.15 -12.28 -3.75
C GLU A 6 9.07 -11.25 -3.38
N PHE A 7 8.05 -11.66 -2.66
CA PHE A 7 7.05 -10.76 -2.12
C PHE A 7 7.70 -9.68 -1.26
N ASN A 8 8.51 -10.08 -0.28
CA ASN A 8 9.17 -9.14 0.62
C ASN A 8 10.10 -8.19 -0.16
N ARG A 9 10.82 -8.71 -1.13
CA ARG A 9 11.72 -7.90 -1.96
C ARG A 9 10.93 -6.82 -2.72
N ILE A 10 9.86 -7.20 -3.39
CA ILE A 10 9.03 -6.27 -4.17
C ILE A 10 8.40 -5.21 -3.26
N MET A 11 7.86 -5.63 -2.11
CA MET A 11 7.22 -4.71 -1.18
C MET A 11 8.19 -3.68 -0.59
N VAL A 12 9.47 -4.01 -0.51
CA VAL A 12 10.51 -3.08 -0.06
C VAL A 12 10.99 -2.18 -1.20
N GLU A 13 11.15 -2.72 -2.39
CA GLU A 13 11.72 -1.98 -3.52
C GLU A 13 10.72 -1.05 -4.22
N GLN A 14 9.48 -1.48 -4.39
CA GLN A 14 8.47 -0.67 -5.07
C GLN A 14 7.84 0.32 -4.10
N SER A 15 7.51 1.51 -4.60
CA SER A 15 7.11 2.65 -3.75
C SER A 15 5.66 3.08 -3.93
N GLU A 16 4.97 2.55 -4.93
CA GLU A 16 3.60 2.96 -5.24
C GLU A 16 2.68 1.76 -5.37
N ILE A 17 1.43 1.94 -4.95
CA ILE A 17 0.35 1.00 -5.24
C ILE A 17 -0.77 1.71 -5.98
N ALA A 18 -1.44 0.97 -6.87
CA ALA A 18 -2.73 1.36 -7.41
C ALA A 18 -3.79 0.78 -6.48
N LEU A 19 -4.46 1.65 -5.75
CA LEU A 19 -5.46 1.28 -4.75
C LEU A 19 -6.86 1.40 -5.32
N ALA A 20 -7.59 0.29 -5.31
CA ALA A 20 -8.96 0.21 -5.82
C ALA A 20 -9.96 0.19 -4.67
N THR A 21 -11.00 1.01 -4.80
CA THR A 21 -12.14 1.08 -3.88
C THR A 21 -13.44 0.94 -4.66
N CYS A 22 -14.51 0.64 -3.95
CA CYS A 22 -15.84 0.55 -4.57
C CYS A 22 -16.89 1.06 -3.59
N VAL A 23 -17.68 2.05 -4.00
CA VAL A 23 -18.79 2.60 -3.20
C VAL A 23 -20.03 2.63 -4.07
N ASP A 24 -21.15 2.11 -3.57
CA ASP A 24 -22.41 2.01 -4.32
C ASP A 24 -22.23 1.37 -5.70
N ASN A 25 -21.41 0.33 -5.74
CA ASN A 25 -21.09 -0.42 -6.96
C ASN A 25 -20.34 0.39 -8.02
N ILE A 26 -19.74 1.52 -7.63
CA ILE A 26 -18.91 2.35 -8.52
C ILE A 26 -17.45 2.15 -8.11
N PRO A 27 -16.64 1.51 -8.97
CA PRO A 27 -15.21 1.33 -8.68
C PRO A 27 -14.42 2.61 -8.91
N ASN A 28 -13.35 2.77 -8.15
CA ASN A 28 -12.41 3.86 -8.30
C ASN A 28 -10.99 3.33 -8.09
N VAL A 29 -10.00 3.97 -8.69
CA VAL A 29 -8.59 3.58 -8.54
C VAL A 29 -7.71 4.82 -8.52
N ARG A 30 -6.68 4.81 -7.67
CA ARG A 30 -5.71 5.90 -7.56
C ARG A 30 -4.34 5.35 -7.16
N ILE A 31 -3.31 6.12 -7.43
CA ILE A 31 -1.94 5.78 -7.06
C ILE A 31 -1.61 6.45 -5.73
N VAL A 32 -1.06 5.70 -4.80
CA VAL A 32 -0.56 6.22 -3.53
C VAL A 32 0.83 5.63 -3.24
N ASN A 33 1.66 6.41 -2.56
CA ASN A 33 2.92 5.90 -2.03
C ASN A 33 2.63 5.03 -0.82
N PHE A 34 3.41 3.96 -0.62
CA PHE A 34 3.19 3.06 0.48
C PHE A 34 4.48 2.68 1.19
N TYR A 35 4.32 2.21 2.42
CA TYR A 35 5.38 1.62 3.23
C TYR A 35 4.94 0.24 3.71
N TYR A 36 5.86 -0.72 3.66
CA TYR A 36 5.65 -2.07 4.16
C TYR A 36 6.82 -2.46 5.07
N ASP A 37 6.50 -2.88 6.30
CA ASP A 37 7.48 -3.41 7.25
C ASP A 37 7.45 -4.94 7.17
N THR A 38 8.54 -5.55 6.73
CA THR A 38 8.63 -7.01 6.59
C THR A 38 8.48 -7.75 7.93
N LYS A 39 8.64 -7.06 9.05
CA LYS A 39 8.43 -7.62 10.38
C LYS A 39 6.97 -7.58 10.81
N LYS A 40 6.14 -6.80 10.12
CA LYS A 40 4.72 -6.68 10.39
C LYS A 40 3.93 -7.17 9.18
N LYS A 41 3.76 -8.48 9.11
CA LYS A 41 3.21 -9.17 7.93
C LYS A 41 1.77 -8.75 7.63
N GLY A 42 1.49 -8.51 6.35
CA GLY A 42 0.14 -8.28 5.88
C GLY A 42 -0.43 -6.91 6.17
N VAL A 43 0.41 -5.90 6.41
CA VAL A 43 -0.03 -4.53 6.66
C VAL A 43 0.73 -3.57 5.76
N VAL A 44 0.01 -2.89 4.89
CA VAL A 44 0.53 -1.80 4.06
C VAL A 44 0.08 -0.48 4.66
N TYR A 45 1.00 0.47 4.80
CA TYR A 45 0.71 1.82 5.28
C TYR A 45 0.77 2.82 4.12
N PHE A 46 -0.15 3.76 4.12
CA PHE A 46 -0.06 4.93 3.25
C PHE A 46 -0.66 6.14 3.95
N SER A 47 -0.24 7.33 3.52
CA SER A 47 -0.81 8.57 4.05
C SER A 47 -1.53 9.32 2.95
N THR A 48 -2.51 10.10 3.34
CA THR A 48 -3.27 10.97 2.44
C THR A 48 -3.73 12.20 3.21
N PHE A 49 -4.06 13.27 2.49
CA PHE A 49 -4.62 14.46 3.12
C PHE A 49 -5.99 14.14 3.69
N ARG A 50 -6.28 14.68 4.89
CA ARG A 50 -7.52 14.41 5.63
C ARG A 50 -8.78 14.78 4.84
N ASP A 51 -8.69 15.80 4.00
CA ASP A 51 -9.82 16.31 3.21
C ASP A 51 -9.96 15.64 1.84
N ASN A 52 -9.21 14.57 1.58
CA ASN A 52 -9.25 13.87 0.32
C ASN A 52 -10.52 13.02 0.20
N LEU A 53 -11.11 12.93 -1.01
CA LEU A 53 -12.33 12.15 -1.27
C LEU A 53 -12.19 10.67 -0.86
N LYS A 54 -11.00 10.07 -1.00
CA LYS A 54 -10.81 8.67 -0.60
C LYS A 54 -11.00 8.46 0.90
N VAL A 55 -10.76 9.47 1.72
CA VAL A 55 -11.01 9.40 3.16
C VAL A 55 -12.51 9.24 3.42
N GLU A 56 -13.37 9.81 2.59
CA GLU A 56 -14.81 9.67 2.69
C GLU A 56 -15.31 8.32 2.19
N GLU A 57 -14.61 7.71 1.24
CA GLU A 57 -14.97 6.40 0.69
C GLU A 57 -14.74 5.26 1.68
N PHE A 58 -13.66 5.31 2.46
CA PHE A 58 -13.24 4.21 3.33
C PHE A 58 -14.27 3.82 4.39
N PRO A 59 -14.94 4.77 5.07
CA PRO A 59 -16.00 4.41 6.02
C PRO A 59 -17.22 3.78 5.36
N LYS A 60 -17.49 4.09 4.10
CA LYS A 60 -18.64 3.57 3.36
C LYS A 60 -18.43 2.13 2.92
N ASN A 61 -17.21 1.79 2.50
CA ASN A 61 -16.82 0.43 2.16
C ASN A 61 -15.32 0.27 2.42
N ASN A 62 -14.98 -0.54 3.40
CA ASN A 62 -13.59 -0.76 3.80
C ASN A 62 -12.91 -1.92 3.08
N THR A 63 -13.59 -2.60 2.17
CA THR A 63 -12.99 -3.66 1.35
C THR A 63 -12.31 -3.03 0.15
N VAL A 64 -11.02 -3.31 -0.01
CA VAL A 64 -10.19 -2.71 -1.05
C VAL A 64 -9.34 -3.77 -1.73
N ALA A 65 -8.76 -3.40 -2.87
CA ALA A 65 -7.78 -4.21 -3.57
C ALA A 65 -6.62 -3.30 -3.99
N PHE A 66 -5.47 -3.88 -4.23
CA PHE A 66 -4.35 -3.09 -4.74
C PHE A 66 -3.40 -3.94 -5.57
N THR A 67 -2.62 -3.29 -6.39
CA THR A 67 -1.44 -3.84 -7.03
C THR A 67 -0.28 -2.88 -6.83
N THR A 68 0.91 -3.42 -6.58
CA THR A 68 2.10 -2.57 -6.64
C THR A 68 2.34 -2.13 -8.08
N VAL A 69 2.98 -0.98 -8.25
CA VAL A 69 3.30 -0.43 -9.57
C VAL A 69 4.77 -0.70 -9.85
N PRO A 70 5.09 -1.52 -10.88
CA PRO A 70 6.49 -1.79 -11.20
C PRO A 70 7.20 -0.53 -11.70
N SER A 71 8.44 -0.33 -11.25
CA SER A 71 9.28 0.77 -11.75
C SER A 71 9.88 0.42 -13.11
N LYS A 72 10.04 -0.87 -13.38
CA LYS A 72 10.51 -1.41 -14.66
C LYS A 72 10.05 -2.86 -14.79
N GLY A 73 9.84 -3.33 -16.03
CA GLY A 73 9.35 -4.67 -16.24
C GLY A 73 7.91 -4.84 -15.76
N ASN A 74 7.58 -6.05 -15.33
CA ASN A 74 6.22 -6.40 -14.92
C ASN A 74 6.14 -7.05 -13.55
N GLU A 75 7.19 -7.02 -12.76
CA GLU A 75 7.15 -7.58 -11.40
C GLU A 75 6.18 -6.81 -10.54
N HIS A 76 5.22 -7.49 -9.94
CA HIS A 76 4.28 -6.82 -9.04
C HIS A 76 3.64 -7.79 -8.05
N VAL A 77 3.05 -7.22 -7.02
CA VAL A 77 2.24 -7.91 -6.03
C VAL A 77 0.82 -7.41 -6.15
N ARG A 78 -0.13 -8.34 -6.22
CA ARG A 78 -1.56 -8.00 -6.27
C ARG A 78 -2.29 -8.63 -5.09
N VAL A 79 -3.17 -7.85 -4.48
CA VAL A 79 -4.04 -8.27 -3.37
C VAL A 79 -5.47 -7.91 -3.73
N THR A 80 -6.36 -8.90 -3.71
CA THR A 80 -7.76 -8.70 -4.12
C THR A 80 -8.73 -8.56 -2.94
N GLU A 81 -8.37 -9.07 -1.78
CA GLU A 81 -9.21 -9.00 -0.58
C GLU A 81 -8.41 -8.38 0.54
N ALA A 82 -8.65 -7.11 0.78
CA ALA A 82 -7.98 -6.38 1.84
C ALA A 82 -8.98 -5.47 2.55
N VAL A 83 -8.66 -5.11 3.78
CA VAL A 83 -9.48 -4.23 4.61
C VAL A 83 -8.66 -3.00 4.98
N ILE A 84 -9.20 -1.83 4.69
CA ILE A 84 -8.57 -0.57 5.03
C ILE A 84 -9.15 -0.01 6.32
N GLN A 85 -8.28 0.54 7.16
CA GLN A 85 -8.68 1.23 8.39
C GLN A 85 -7.73 2.38 8.68
N LYS A 86 -8.22 3.37 9.40
CA LYS A 86 -7.37 4.45 9.88
C LYS A 86 -6.40 3.88 10.91
N SER A 87 -5.12 4.23 10.79
CA SER A 87 -4.11 3.78 11.75
C SER A 87 -4.19 4.55 13.06
N ASP A 88 -3.86 3.88 14.17
CA ASP A 88 -3.65 4.54 15.44
C ASP A 88 -2.28 5.23 15.50
N LEU A 89 -1.39 4.89 14.56
CA LEU A 89 -0.10 5.56 14.40
C LEU A 89 -0.25 6.83 13.57
N THR A 90 0.76 7.68 13.63
CA THR A 90 0.86 8.86 12.78
C THR A 90 1.97 8.68 11.74
N ILE A 91 1.98 9.54 10.73
CA ILE A 91 3.06 9.51 9.73
C ILE A 91 4.43 9.75 10.40
N TYR A 92 4.48 10.47 11.50
CA TYR A 92 5.72 10.72 12.24
C TYR A 92 6.27 9.44 12.87
N ASP A 93 5.40 8.52 13.30
CA ASP A 93 5.82 7.23 13.84
C ASP A 93 6.51 6.35 12.79
N LEU A 94 6.15 6.52 11.53
CA LEU A 94 6.70 5.74 10.42
C LEU A 94 7.60 6.56 9.49
N LYS A 95 7.94 7.78 9.87
CA LYS A 95 8.71 8.72 9.05
C LYS A 95 10.01 8.09 8.53
N ASP A 96 10.77 7.45 9.38
CA ASP A 96 12.06 6.87 8.99
C ASP A 96 11.90 5.80 7.89
N GLY A 97 10.88 4.96 8.01
CA GLY A 97 10.59 3.94 7.02
C GLY A 97 10.18 4.52 5.67
N PHE A 98 9.29 5.51 5.69
CA PHE A 98 8.85 6.19 4.47
C PHE A 98 9.99 6.93 3.79
N VAL A 99 10.80 7.67 4.54
CA VAL A 99 11.89 8.47 4.00
C VAL A 99 13.02 7.59 3.46
N LYS A 100 13.31 6.48 4.13
CA LYS A 100 14.31 5.53 3.64
C LYS A 100 13.92 4.96 2.27
N LYS A 101 12.65 4.68 2.08
CA LYS A 101 12.11 4.13 0.83
C LYS A 101 11.93 5.21 -0.23
N ILE A 102 11.42 6.38 0.17
CA ILE A 102 11.06 7.50 -0.71
C ILE A 102 11.67 8.76 -0.11
N PRO A 103 12.94 9.11 -0.45
CA PRO A 103 13.62 10.25 0.21
C PRO A 103 12.89 11.58 0.11
N ASP A 104 12.23 11.86 -1.01
CA ASP A 104 11.47 13.11 -1.20
C ASP A 104 10.26 13.23 -0.28
N TYR A 105 9.86 12.13 0.36
CA TYR A 105 8.72 12.10 1.27
C TYR A 105 8.95 12.92 2.54
N GLU A 106 10.21 13.15 2.92
CA GLU A 106 10.54 14.00 4.06
C GLU A 106 9.99 15.41 3.87
N MET A 107 10.17 15.98 2.67
CA MET A 107 9.65 17.30 2.34
C MET A 107 8.11 17.30 2.37
N THR A 108 7.48 16.25 1.86
CA THR A 108 6.03 16.10 1.89
C THR A 108 5.51 16.12 3.32
N ILE A 109 6.14 15.38 4.22
CA ILE A 109 5.75 15.33 5.64
C ILE A 109 5.90 16.70 6.30
N GLU A 110 7.01 17.38 6.05
CA GLU A 110 7.27 18.69 6.63
C GLU A 110 6.28 19.75 6.15
N GLN A 111 5.94 19.74 4.86
CA GLN A 111 5.00 20.70 4.29
C GLN A 111 3.56 20.43 4.69
N ALA A 112 3.16 19.17 4.74
CA ALA A 112 1.79 18.78 5.05
C ALA A 112 1.46 18.83 6.55
N ARG A 113 2.47 18.59 7.41
CA ARG A 113 2.34 18.63 8.88
C ARG A 113 1.18 17.74 9.35
N ASN A 114 0.25 18.29 10.11
CA ASN A 114 -0.88 17.56 10.70
C ASN A 114 -2.03 17.28 9.72
N GLN A 115 -1.88 17.65 8.46
CA GLN A 115 -2.93 17.45 7.46
C GLN A 115 -2.93 16.04 6.87
N LEU A 116 -1.90 15.23 7.16
CA LEU A 116 -1.83 13.85 6.69
C LEU A 116 -2.52 12.91 7.68
N ALA A 117 -3.32 12.00 7.15
CA ALA A 117 -3.88 10.88 7.89
C ALA A 117 -3.20 9.59 7.42
N LEU A 118 -2.85 8.72 8.36
CA LEU A 118 -2.21 7.44 8.07
C LEU A 118 -3.26 6.33 8.06
N TYR A 119 -3.21 5.48 7.05
CA TYR A 119 -4.10 4.34 6.89
C TYR A 119 -3.33 3.05 6.83
N GLU A 120 -3.99 1.96 7.25
CA GLU A 120 -3.48 0.60 7.20
C GLU A 120 -4.36 -0.22 6.27
N ILE A 121 -3.74 -1.00 5.41
CA ILE A 121 -4.43 -1.99 4.58
C ILE A 121 -3.99 -3.36 5.06
N HIS A 122 -4.92 -4.15 5.59
CA HIS A 122 -4.67 -5.48 6.13
C HIS A 122 -5.06 -6.55 5.12
N PHE A 123 -4.19 -7.53 4.92
CA PHE A 123 -4.43 -8.63 4.00
C PHE A 123 -3.73 -9.90 4.45
N LYS A 124 -4.19 -11.05 3.96
CA LYS A 124 -3.66 -12.37 4.34
C LYS A 124 -3.05 -13.12 3.16
N GLU A 125 -3.49 -12.81 1.96
CA GLU A 125 -3.07 -13.52 0.75
C GLU A 125 -2.65 -12.52 -0.32
N ALA A 126 -1.65 -12.91 -1.10
CA ALA A 126 -1.15 -12.10 -2.19
C ALA A 126 -0.74 -12.97 -3.37
N THR A 127 -0.87 -12.41 -4.57
CA THR A 127 -0.36 -13.03 -5.81
C THR A 127 0.87 -12.26 -6.24
N ILE A 128 1.96 -12.99 -6.47
CA ILE A 128 3.24 -12.44 -6.90
C ILE A 128 3.46 -12.81 -8.36
N THR A 129 3.75 -11.83 -9.19
CA THR A 129 4.13 -12.03 -10.58
C THR A 129 5.54 -11.52 -10.79
N ILE A 130 6.45 -12.39 -11.21
CA ILE A 130 7.82 -12.01 -11.60
C ILE A 130 7.85 -11.79 -13.11
N ASP A 131 7.35 -12.77 -13.86
CA ASP A 131 7.15 -12.67 -15.30
C ASP A 131 6.00 -13.60 -15.72
N PHE A 132 5.75 -13.76 -17.01
CA PHE A 132 4.63 -14.57 -17.47
C PHE A 132 4.76 -16.06 -17.15
N SER A 133 5.97 -16.54 -16.81
CA SER A 133 6.21 -17.96 -16.46
C SER A 133 6.44 -18.19 -14.97
N GLN A 134 6.67 -17.13 -14.19
CA GLN A 134 6.99 -17.21 -12.76
C GLN A 134 6.02 -16.36 -11.97
N TYR A 135 4.98 -17.00 -11.47
CA TYR A 135 3.96 -16.36 -10.64
C TYR A 135 3.42 -17.36 -9.62
N GLY A 136 2.94 -16.86 -8.51
CA GLY A 136 2.41 -17.72 -7.45
C GLY A 136 1.69 -16.95 -6.37
N ASN A 137 1.04 -17.69 -5.49
CA ASN A 137 0.30 -17.15 -4.37
C ASN A 137 1.02 -17.45 -3.07
N ILE A 138 0.89 -16.53 -2.11
CA ILE A 138 1.36 -16.75 -0.74
C ILE A 138 0.25 -16.44 0.24
N THR A 139 0.34 -17.08 1.41
CA THR A 139 -0.47 -16.77 2.59
C THR A 139 0.46 -16.27 3.68
N LEU A 140 0.13 -15.13 4.27
CA LEU A 140 0.94 -14.50 5.29
C LEU A 140 0.54 -14.95 6.70
#